data_df8535fa1eba76ded3f787386cebdc9b
#
_entry.id   df8535fa1eba76ded3f787386cebdc9b
#
_cell.length_a   1.000
_cell.length_b   1.000
_cell.length_c   1.000
_cell.angle_alpha   90.00
_cell.angle_beta   90.00
_cell.angle_gamma   90.00
#
_symmetry.space_group_name_H-M   'P 1'
#
loop_
_entity.id
_entity.type
_entity.pdbx_description
1 polymer ?
#
loop_
_entity_poly.entity_id
_entity_poly.type
_entity_poly.pdbx_seq_one_letter_code
_entity_poly.pdbx_strand_id
1 'polypeptide(L)'
;MSLADQEYLSIVKNILDKGALGENRTGMPAYKLPHQIMQFDLEKEFPILTTKFVAFKTAVKEILWIWQKQSNDVRELQKWNCHVWDEWMREDGTIGKAYGYQPVSYTHLRAHETRR
;
A
#
# COMPACT_ATOMS: atom_id res chain seq x y z
N MET A 1 19.28 8.33 -10.38
CA MET A 1 18.34 8.50 -9.23
C MET A 1 17.02 9.03 -9.76
N SER A 2 15.90 8.40 -9.41
CA SER A 2 14.57 8.81 -9.88
C SER A 2 14.09 10.09 -9.19
N LEU A 3 13.06 10.75 -9.76
CA LEU A 3 12.43 11.90 -9.11
C LEU A 3 11.79 11.49 -7.76
N ALA A 4 11.26 10.28 -7.68
CA ALA A 4 10.73 9.74 -6.42
C ALA A 4 11.83 9.57 -5.37
N ASP A 5 13.02 9.14 -5.75
CA ASP A 5 14.17 9.08 -4.84
C ASP A 5 14.53 10.45 -4.27
N GLN A 6 14.54 11.47 -5.11
CA GLN A 6 14.85 12.84 -4.69
C GLN A 6 13.82 13.37 -3.69
N GLU A 7 12.53 13.17 -3.95
CA GLU A 7 11.45 13.53 -3.03
C GLU A 7 11.57 12.79 -1.70
N TYR A 8 11.77 11.49 -1.75
CA TYR A 8 11.91 10.65 -0.55
C TYR A 8 13.11 11.07 0.30
N LEU A 9 14.28 11.21 -0.31
CA LEU A 9 15.50 11.59 0.41
C LEU A 9 15.41 13.00 0.98
N SER A 10 14.77 13.94 0.30
CA SER A 10 14.51 15.29 0.81
C SER A 10 13.66 15.25 2.07
N ILE A 11 12.60 14.44 2.10
CA ILE A 11 11.74 14.26 3.27
C ILE A 11 12.51 13.61 4.42
N VAL A 12 13.29 12.56 4.16
CA VAL A 12 14.12 11.91 5.18
C VAL A 12 15.09 12.91 5.80
N LYS A 13 15.74 13.73 4.98
CA LYS A 13 16.64 14.78 5.47
C LYS A 13 15.90 15.78 6.35
N ASN A 14 14.73 16.25 5.94
CA ASN A 14 13.92 17.17 6.74
C ASN A 14 13.54 16.56 8.09
N ILE A 15 13.18 15.29 8.11
CA ILE A 15 12.82 14.59 9.36
C ILE A 15 14.03 14.51 10.29
N LEU A 16 15.21 14.20 9.76
CA LEU A 16 16.44 14.12 10.56
C LEU A 16 16.88 15.49 11.09
N ASP A 17 16.71 16.53 10.29
CA ASP A 17 17.16 17.90 10.66
C ASP A 17 16.16 18.60 11.60
N LYS A 18 14.85 18.39 11.42
CA LYS A 18 13.80 19.16 12.09
C LYS A 18 12.83 18.31 12.91
N GLY A 19 12.89 16.99 12.79
CA GLY A 19 11.98 16.08 13.48
C GLY A 19 12.21 16.06 14.98
N ALA A 20 11.13 15.88 15.73
CA ALA A 20 11.19 15.65 17.18
C ALA A 20 11.38 14.17 17.48
N LEU A 21 12.30 13.85 18.38
CA LEU A 21 12.48 12.47 18.84
C LEU A 21 11.34 12.09 19.77
N GLY A 22 10.61 11.04 19.43
CA GLY A 22 9.49 10.53 20.20
C GLY A 22 9.61 9.03 20.48
N GLU A 23 9.10 8.62 21.62
CA GLU A 23 9.02 7.21 21.98
C GLU A 23 7.86 6.53 21.23
N ASN A 24 7.96 5.22 21.04
CA ASN A 24 6.91 4.40 20.49
C ASN A 24 6.78 3.07 21.26
N ARG A 25 5.75 2.31 20.95
CA ARG A 25 5.45 1.04 21.63
C ARG A 25 6.53 -0.04 21.45
N THR A 26 7.42 0.09 20.47
CA THR A 26 8.47 -0.89 20.21
C THR A 26 9.72 -0.66 21.07
N GLY A 27 9.76 0.41 21.86
CA GLY A 27 10.89 0.79 22.68
C GLY A 27 12.03 1.47 21.90
N MET A 28 11.95 1.55 20.57
CA MET A 28 12.92 2.28 19.76
C MET A 28 12.39 3.67 19.43
N PRO A 29 13.09 4.75 19.85
CA PRO A 29 12.63 6.10 19.54
C PRO A 29 12.65 6.37 18.03
N ALA A 30 11.75 7.22 17.58
CA ALA A 30 11.65 7.62 16.17
C ALA A 30 11.61 9.13 16.05
N TYR A 31 12.23 9.66 15.00
CA TYR A 31 12.06 11.06 14.61
C TYR A 31 10.73 11.24 13.90
N LYS A 32 9.97 12.24 14.27
CA LYS A 32 8.64 12.55 13.73
C LYS A 32 8.58 14.00 13.27
N LEU A 33 8.11 14.20 12.06
CA LEU A 33 7.85 15.52 11.50
C LEU A 33 6.53 15.45 10.72
N PRO A 34 5.48 16.19 11.13
CA PRO A 34 4.19 16.17 10.46
C PRO A 34 4.22 16.95 9.13
N HIS A 35 3.18 16.76 8.34
CA HIS A 35 2.92 17.55 7.11
C HIS A 35 4.02 17.43 6.06
N GLN A 36 4.52 16.23 5.80
CA GLN A 36 5.39 15.97 4.67
C GLN A 36 4.54 15.58 3.46
N ILE A 37 4.77 16.24 2.33
CA ILE A 37 4.01 16.05 1.09
C ILE A 37 4.94 15.55 0.01
N MET A 38 4.52 14.51 -0.73
CA MET A 38 5.14 14.07 -1.96
C MET A 38 4.25 14.45 -3.14
N GLN A 39 4.86 15.05 -4.15
CA GLN A 39 4.14 15.42 -5.37
C GLN A 39 4.90 14.89 -6.59
N PHE A 40 4.19 14.18 -7.47
CA PHE A 40 4.76 13.54 -8.63
C PHE A 40 4.03 13.96 -9.91
N ASP A 41 4.81 14.30 -10.93
CA ASP A 41 4.30 14.54 -12.27
C ASP A 41 4.42 13.25 -13.08
N LEU A 42 3.29 12.55 -13.28
CA LEU A 42 3.24 11.27 -13.95
C LEU A 42 3.54 11.35 -15.46
N GLU A 43 3.51 12.54 -16.05
CA GLU A 43 3.96 12.72 -17.44
C GLU A 43 5.47 12.59 -17.57
N LYS A 44 6.20 12.92 -16.49
CA LYS A 44 7.66 12.86 -16.48
C LYS A 44 8.19 11.50 -16.10
N GLU A 45 7.63 10.90 -15.04
CA GLU A 45 8.15 9.66 -14.49
C GLU A 45 7.12 9.00 -13.58
N PHE A 46 7.06 7.66 -13.62
CA PHE A 46 6.30 6.90 -12.63
C PHE A 46 7.05 6.91 -11.28
N PRO A 47 6.37 7.23 -10.15
CA PRO A 47 7.03 7.41 -8.86
C PRO A 47 7.43 6.09 -8.22
N ILE A 48 8.56 5.55 -8.61
CA ILE A 48 9.12 4.34 -8.02
C ILE A 48 10.51 4.63 -7.43
N LEU A 49 10.76 4.12 -6.23
CA LEU A 49 12.05 4.26 -5.57
C LEU A 49 13.06 3.28 -6.15
N THR A 50 14.28 3.75 -6.39
CA THR A 50 15.41 2.94 -6.87
C THR A 50 16.51 2.77 -5.84
N THR A 51 16.39 3.44 -4.68
CA THR A 51 17.34 3.32 -3.57
C THR A 51 17.31 1.94 -2.89
N LYS A 52 16.21 1.21 -3.09
CA LYS A 52 16.01 -0.16 -2.62
C LYS A 52 15.24 -0.93 -3.68
N PHE A 53 15.46 -2.23 -3.77
CA PHE A 53 14.68 -3.08 -4.67
C PHE A 53 13.19 -3.02 -4.32
N VAL A 54 12.37 -2.75 -5.32
CA VAL A 54 10.91 -2.74 -5.22
C VAL A 54 10.36 -3.82 -6.14
N ALA A 55 9.60 -4.76 -5.56
CA ALA A 55 8.96 -5.85 -6.29
C ALA A 55 7.72 -5.32 -7.06
N PHE A 56 7.94 -4.53 -8.10
CA PHE A 56 6.88 -3.83 -8.84
C PHE A 56 5.84 -4.78 -9.43
N LYS A 57 6.28 -5.88 -10.05
CA LYS A 57 5.35 -6.87 -10.63
C LYS A 57 4.44 -7.49 -9.57
N THR A 58 4.97 -7.80 -8.41
CA THR A 58 4.21 -8.32 -7.27
C THR A 58 3.18 -7.32 -6.79
N ALA A 59 3.56 -6.05 -6.65
CA ALA A 59 2.66 -4.98 -6.24
C ALA A 59 1.51 -4.78 -7.26
N VAL A 60 1.81 -4.81 -8.56
CA VAL A 60 0.78 -4.71 -9.61
C VAL A 60 -0.20 -5.87 -9.54
N LYS A 61 0.28 -7.10 -9.38
CA LYS A 61 -0.58 -8.29 -9.23
C LYS A 61 -1.52 -8.16 -8.04
N GLU A 62 -1.00 -7.70 -6.90
CA GLU A 62 -1.80 -7.47 -5.70
C GLU A 62 -2.88 -6.39 -5.92
N ILE A 63 -2.54 -5.27 -6.53
CA ILE A 63 -3.48 -4.19 -6.83
C ILE A 63 -4.59 -4.66 -7.79
N LEU A 64 -4.24 -5.42 -8.83
CA LEU A 64 -5.22 -5.99 -9.76
C LEU A 64 -6.16 -6.98 -9.04
N TRP A 65 -5.63 -7.78 -8.15
CA TRP A 65 -6.42 -8.71 -7.35
C TRP A 65 -7.41 -7.97 -6.43
N ILE A 66 -6.96 -6.92 -5.74
CA ILE A 66 -7.78 -6.13 -4.82
C ILE A 66 -8.85 -5.33 -5.59
N TRP A 67 -8.46 -4.58 -6.60
CA TRP A 67 -9.33 -3.58 -7.22
C TRP A 67 -10.07 -4.08 -8.46
N GLN A 68 -9.39 -4.79 -9.33
CA GLN A 68 -10.00 -5.25 -10.57
C GLN A 68 -10.78 -6.56 -10.37
N LYS A 69 -10.20 -7.53 -9.69
CA LYS A 69 -10.86 -8.80 -9.37
C LYS A 69 -11.81 -8.67 -8.17
N GLN A 70 -11.59 -7.70 -7.30
CA GLN A 70 -12.34 -7.52 -6.06
C GLN A 70 -12.44 -8.82 -5.26
N SER A 71 -11.36 -9.57 -5.22
CA SER A 71 -11.28 -10.91 -4.65
C SER A 71 -10.59 -10.91 -3.29
N ASN A 72 -10.93 -11.87 -2.47
CA ASN A 72 -10.23 -12.22 -1.24
C ASN A 72 -9.64 -13.63 -1.29
N ASP A 73 -9.70 -14.29 -2.44
CA ASP A 73 -9.20 -15.65 -2.63
C ASP A 73 -7.71 -15.63 -2.97
N VAL A 74 -6.88 -16.04 -2.02
CA VAL A 74 -5.43 -16.08 -2.16
C VAL A 74 -4.98 -17.02 -3.27
N ARG A 75 -5.76 -18.05 -3.58
CA ARG A 75 -5.44 -19.00 -4.64
C ARG A 75 -5.36 -18.36 -6.02
N GLU A 76 -6.11 -17.27 -6.26
CA GLU A 76 -6.01 -16.48 -7.49
C GLU A 76 -4.65 -15.79 -7.62
N LEU A 77 -4.13 -15.24 -6.51
CA LEU A 77 -2.78 -14.67 -6.48
C LEU A 77 -1.70 -15.73 -6.68
N GLN A 78 -1.87 -16.90 -6.10
CA GLN A 78 -0.93 -18.00 -6.27
C GLN A 78 -0.81 -18.45 -7.72
N LYS A 79 -1.91 -18.43 -8.47
CA LYS A 79 -1.92 -18.70 -9.93
C LYS A 79 -1.08 -17.70 -10.71
N TRP A 80 -0.97 -16.46 -10.21
CA TRP A 80 -0.13 -15.40 -10.80
C TRP A 80 1.29 -15.40 -10.24
N ASN A 81 1.68 -16.43 -9.50
CA ASN A 81 2.97 -16.52 -8.81
C ASN A 81 3.21 -15.33 -7.87
N CYS A 82 2.21 -14.97 -7.09
CA CYS A 82 2.26 -13.92 -6.08
C CYS A 82 1.90 -14.52 -4.72
N HIS A 83 2.84 -14.48 -3.77
CA HIS A 83 2.76 -15.22 -2.50
C HIS A 83 2.74 -14.31 -1.27
N VAL A 84 2.48 -13.01 -1.45
CA VAL A 84 2.53 -12.02 -0.35
C VAL A 84 1.46 -12.24 0.72
N TRP A 85 0.37 -12.92 0.39
CA TRP A 85 -0.73 -13.18 1.29
C TRP A 85 -0.83 -14.63 1.77
N ASP A 86 0.11 -15.49 1.41
CA ASP A 86 0.05 -16.94 1.74
C ASP A 86 -0.06 -17.19 3.25
N GLU A 87 0.68 -16.42 4.06
CA GLU A 87 0.66 -16.57 5.53
C GLU A 87 -0.69 -16.19 6.16
N TRP A 88 -1.49 -15.42 5.47
CA TRP A 88 -2.79 -14.95 5.93
C TRP A 88 -3.95 -15.77 5.41
N MET A 89 -3.66 -16.76 4.57
CA MET A 89 -4.68 -17.61 3.97
C MET A 89 -5.34 -18.51 5.02
N ARG A 90 -6.66 -18.49 5.04
CA ARG A 90 -7.48 -19.36 5.89
C ARG A 90 -7.68 -20.73 5.23
N GLU A 91 -8.31 -21.65 5.94
CA GLU A 91 -8.62 -23.01 5.43
C GLU A 91 -9.49 -22.96 4.17
N ASP A 92 -10.38 -21.97 4.05
CA ASP A 92 -11.23 -21.78 2.86
C ASP A 92 -10.49 -21.15 1.65
N GLY A 93 -9.20 -20.86 1.79
CA GLY A 93 -8.38 -20.25 0.75
C GLY A 93 -8.48 -18.74 0.66
N THR A 94 -9.23 -18.09 1.56
CA THR A 94 -9.44 -16.63 1.56
C THR A 94 -8.74 -15.95 2.72
N ILE A 95 -8.68 -14.62 2.67
CA ILE A 95 -8.24 -13.78 3.80
C ILE A 95 -9.43 -13.16 4.54
N GLY A 96 -10.65 -13.62 4.27
CA GLY A 96 -11.87 -13.11 4.89
C GLY A 96 -12.31 -11.76 4.33
N LYS A 97 -12.97 -10.97 5.17
CA LYS A 97 -13.48 -9.64 4.79
C LYS A 97 -12.36 -8.61 4.76
N ALA A 98 -11.49 -8.71 3.78
CA ALA A 98 -10.35 -7.82 3.61
C ALA A 98 -10.53 -6.89 2.39
N TYR A 99 -9.44 -6.34 1.89
CA TYR A 99 -9.47 -5.25 0.91
C TYR A 99 -10.27 -5.53 -0.35
N GLY A 100 -10.18 -6.71 -0.94
CA GLY A 100 -10.90 -7.05 -2.17
C GLY A 100 -12.41 -7.26 -1.95
N TYR A 101 -12.80 -7.68 -0.76
CA TYR A 101 -14.21 -7.90 -0.39
C TYR A 101 -14.90 -6.59 0.01
N GLN A 102 -14.23 -5.74 0.79
CA GLN A 102 -14.83 -4.53 1.36
C GLN A 102 -15.33 -3.51 0.33
N PRO A 103 -14.61 -3.22 -0.78
CA PRO A 103 -15.09 -2.29 -1.78
C PRO A 103 -16.44 -2.69 -2.38
N VAL A 104 -16.65 -3.98 -2.64
CA VAL A 104 -17.92 -4.50 -3.20
C VAL A 104 -19.04 -4.35 -2.18
N SER A 105 -18.82 -4.78 -0.94
CA SER A 105 -19.79 -4.69 0.15
C SER A 105 -20.16 -3.24 0.45
N TYR A 106 -19.19 -2.33 0.46
CA TYR A 106 -19.41 -0.92 0.72
C TYR A 106 -20.20 -0.23 -0.40
N THR A 107 -19.93 -0.59 -1.64
CA THR A 107 -20.68 -0.09 -2.80
C THR A 107 -22.15 -0.52 -2.75
N HIS A 108 -22.43 -1.75 -2.35
CA HIS A 108 -23.78 -2.25 -2.13
C HIS A 108 -24.53 -1.48 -1.04
N LEU A 109 -23.89 -1.21 0.09
CA LEU A 109 -24.49 -0.42 1.18
C LEU A 109 -24.84 1.00 0.72
N ARG A 110 -23.95 1.66 -0.01
CA ARG A 110 -24.20 3.00 -0.56
C ARG A 110 -25.36 3.02 -1.57
N ALA A 111 -25.47 2.01 -2.40
CA ALA A 111 -26.58 1.89 -3.33
C ALA A 111 -27.93 1.79 -2.62
N HIS A 112 -27.98 1.16 -1.46
CA HIS A 112 -29.17 1.10 -0.61
C HIS A 112 -29.45 2.44 0.09
N GLU A 113 -28.45 3.16 0.54
CA GLU A 113 -28.59 4.46 1.21
C GLU A 113 -29.10 5.56 0.28
N THR A 114 -28.72 5.53 -1.01
CA THR A 114 -29.16 6.54 -2.00
C THR A 114 -30.56 6.33 -2.55
N ARG A 115 -31.22 5.22 -2.22
CA ARG A 115 -32.60 4.92 -2.64
C ARG A 115 -33.67 5.36 -1.65
N ARG A 116 -33.28 6.00 -0.57
CA ARG A 116 -34.20 6.64 0.37
C ARG A 116 -34.46 8.12 -0.05
#